data_c713e00295a314cccab3e4bed15695e1
#
_entry.id   c713e00295a314cccab3e4bed15695e1
#
_cell.length_a   1.000
_cell.length_b   1.000
_cell.length_c   1.000
_cell.angle_alpha   90.00
_cell.angle_beta   90.00
_cell.angle_gamma   90.00
#
_symmetry.space_group_name_H-M   'P 1'
#
loop_
_entity.id
_entity.type
_entity.pdbx_description
1 polymer ?
#
loop_
_entity_poly.entity_id
_entity_poly.type
_entity_poly.pdbx_seq_one_letter_code
_entity_poly.pdbx_strand_id
1 'polypeptide(L)'
;MDIIPDLPGNLPIKGRGAISNPTGRYERETRQRTDDGWTRPEPEPGPHSERRPNHETQIQTKDGTKILAEPAEHLDENSCSEKPRNPDTRFLVDASRTVITRNTSPDVPFDRSINPYRGCEHGCIYCFARPTHAWLGLSPGMDFETRIFTKPDAPKRLVHELGRKSYKCGPIALGTNTDPYQPIEQKLEITRQILEVLDAHNHPVTIVTKSSRIIRDLDILSRMAERNLVFAALSVTTLDRDLARTMEPRAATPGRRLEALAELAAAGVSTGVMVAPMIPALNDSEMEAILEKAAEAGVKSASYIFLRLPMEIKELFEEWLDTHVPDRKNH
;
A
#
# COMPACT_ATOMS: atom_id res chain seq x y z
N MET A 1 -32.25 -13.28 28.89
CA MET A 1 -31.23 -13.38 27.80
C MET A 1 -31.75 -12.47 26.72
N ASP A 2 -31.36 -11.23 26.79
CA ASP A 2 -31.77 -10.21 25.83
C ASP A 2 -30.97 -10.43 24.55
N ILE A 3 -31.69 -10.72 23.47
CA ILE A 3 -31.13 -10.86 22.13
C ILE A 3 -30.70 -9.47 21.71
N ILE A 4 -29.40 -9.22 21.74
CA ILE A 4 -28.80 -8.01 21.15
C ILE A 4 -29.11 -8.08 19.65
N PRO A 5 -29.82 -7.08 19.06
CA PRO A 5 -30.08 -7.07 17.65
C PRO A 5 -28.76 -7.09 16.88
N ASP A 6 -28.68 -7.91 15.84
CA ASP A 6 -27.54 -8.00 14.93
C ASP A 6 -27.15 -6.57 14.48
N LEU A 7 -25.99 -6.12 14.93
CA LEU A 7 -25.40 -4.90 14.40
C LEU A 7 -25.24 -5.04 12.89
N PRO A 8 -25.50 -4.01 12.09
CA PRO A 8 -25.37 -4.09 10.64
C PRO A 8 -23.95 -4.59 10.31
N GLY A 9 -23.90 -5.72 9.60
CA GLY A 9 -22.65 -6.39 9.24
C GLY A 9 -21.66 -5.43 8.61
N ASN A 10 -20.38 -5.70 8.74
CA ASN A 10 -19.34 -4.94 8.06
C ASN A 10 -19.62 -4.97 6.56
N LEU A 11 -19.83 -3.79 5.96
CA LEU A 11 -20.10 -3.66 4.53
C LEU A 11 -18.81 -3.28 3.79
N PRO A 12 -18.58 -3.87 2.59
CA PRO A 12 -17.43 -3.51 1.77
C PRO A 12 -17.41 -2.01 1.45
N ILE A 13 -16.27 -1.38 1.62
CA ILE A 13 -16.08 0.03 1.30
C ILE A 13 -15.39 0.14 -0.06
N LYS A 14 -15.96 0.90 -0.99
CA LYS A 14 -15.41 1.08 -2.33
C LYS A 14 -13.96 1.58 -2.26
N GLY A 15 -13.04 0.86 -2.91
CA GLY A 15 -11.62 1.20 -2.94
C GLY A 15 -10.84 0.84 -1.67
N ARG A 16 -11.41 -0.05 -0.82
CA ARG A 16 -10.74 -0.60 0.35
C ARG A 16 -10.79 -2.13 0.30
N GLY A 17 -9.71 -2.78 0.74
CA GLY A 17 -9.64 -4.24 0.79
C GLY A 17 -10.17 -4.77 2.12
N ALA A 18 -9.81 -4.15 3.25
CA ALA A 18 -10.35 -4.52 4.54
C ALA A 18 -11.80 -4.06 4.68
N ILE A 19 -12.64 -4.97 5.17
CA ILE A 19 -14.06 -4.72 5.45
C ILE A 19 -14.21 -4.19 6.87
N SER A 20 -13.36 -4.66 7.78
CA SER A 20 -13.38 -4.28 9.19
C SER A 20 -12.11 -3.56 9.63
N ASN A 21 -12.13 -3.06 10.85
CA ASN A 21 -10.98 -2.43 11.49
C ASN A 21 -10.81 -3.02 12.92
N PRO A 22 -10.40 -4.30 13.04
CA PRO A 22 -10.26 -4.97 14.32
C PRO A 22 -9.22 -4.28 15.20
N THR A 23 -9.36 -4.44 16.52
CA THR A 23 -8.40 -3.93 17.48
C THR A 23 -7.02 -4.56 17.26
N GLY A 24 -5.99 -3.74 17.09
CA GLY A 24 -4.61 -4.19 16.96
C GLY A 24 -4.06 -4.73 18.27
N ARG A 25 -3.15 -5.69 18.23
CA ARG A 25 -2.58 -6.40 19.43
C ARG A 25 -1.97 -5.48 20.50
N TYR A 26 -1.56 -4.27 20.14
CA TYR A 26 -0.92 -3.32 21.04
C TYR A 26 -1.74 -2.05 21.25
N GLU A 27 -2.99 -2.03 20.79
CA GLU A 27 -3.91 -0.95 21.10
C GLU A 27 -4.28 -1.02 22.60
N ARG A 28 -4.28 0.15 23.26
CA ARG A 28 -4.62 0.24 24.70
C ARG A 28 -6.12 0.19 24.94
N GLU A 29 -6.91 0.52 23.94
CA GLU A 29 -8.36 0.58 23.97
C GLU A 29 -8.96 -0.42 23.02
N THR A 30 -9.96 -1.16 23.44
CA THR A 30 -10.71 -2.08 22.58
C THR A 30 -11.73 -1.30 21.78
N ARG A 31 -11.74 -1.45 20.48
CA ARG A 31 -12.76 -0.88 19.61
C ARG A 31 -14.01 -1.73 19.66
N GLN A 32 -15.06 -1.19 20.23
CA GLN A 32 -16.39 -1.81 20.18
C GLN A 32 -17.30 -0.90 19.34
N ARG A 33 -18.01 -1.48 18.38
CA ARG A 33 -19.14 -0.81 17.76
C ARG A 33 -20.30 -0.86 18.75
N THR A 34 -20.65 0.27 19.27
CA THR A 34 -21.85 0.42 20.09
C THR A 34 -22.80 1.34 19.36
N ASP A 35 -24.05 0.88 19.19
CA ASP A 35 -25.16 1.78 18.90
C ASP A 35 -25.72 2.18 20.26
N ASP A 36 -25.61 3.46 20.59
CA ASP A 36 -26.13 4.00 21.84
C ASP A 36 -27.65 4.30 21.77
N GLY A 37 -28.27 4.00 20.62
CA GLY A 37 -29.70 4.22 20.38
C GLY A 37 -30.09 5.70 20.26
N TRP A 38 -29.12 6.61 20.27
CA TRP A 38 -29.37 8.02 20.07
C TRP A 38 -29.24 8.37 18.60
N THR A 39 -30.36 8.58 17.92
CA THR A 39 -30.38 9.32 16.65
C THR A 39 -29.97 10.75 16.98
N ARG A 40 -28.89 11.27 16.37
CA ARG A 40 -28.54 12.68 16.50
C ARG A 40 -29.75 13.54 16.11
N PRO A 41 -30.26 14.42 16.97
CA PRO A 41 -31.27 15.38 16.56
C PRO A 41 -30.65 16.25 15.45
N GLU A 42 -31.43 16.52 14.40
CA GLU A 42 -31.02 17.47 13.37
C GLU A 42 -30.67 18.81 14.04
N PRO A 43 -29.56 19.44 13.68
CA PRO A 43 -29.24 20.76 14.19
C PRO A 43 -30.31 21.74 13.71
N GLU A 44 -31.05 22.35 14.66
CA GLU A 44 -31.94 23.45 14.33
C GLU A 44 -31.16 24.59 13.65
N PRO A 45 -31.69 25.21 12.58
CA PRO A 45 -31.02 26.31 11.91
C PRO A 45 -30.95 27.51 12.87
N GLY A 46 -29.79 27.68 13.50
CA GLY A 46 -29.54 28.84 14.38
C GLY A 46 -29.27 30.11 13.57
N PRO A 47 -29.67 31.28 14.09
CA PRO A 47 -29.42 32.57 13.45
C PRO A 47 -27.92 32.88 13.47
N HIS A 48 -27.41 33.26 12.31
CA HIS A 48 -26.10 33.88 12.01
C HIS A 48 -25.07 33.90 13.13
N SER A 49 -24.07 32.98 13.07
CA SER A 49 -22.86 33.07 13.88
C SER A 49 -21.67 33.50 13.00
N GLU A 50 -21.11 34.64 13.42
CA GLU A 50 -19.91 35.25 12.82
C GLU A 50 -18.73 34.27 12.80
N ARG A 51 -18.05 34.20 11.66
CA ARG A 51 -16.87 33.36 11.42
C ARG A 51 -15.69 33.87 12.27
N ARG A 52 -15.12 33.02 13.11
CA ARG A 52 -13.76 33.21 13.65
C ARG A 52 -12.75 32.64 12.68
N PRO A 53 -11.59 33.31 12.45
CA PRO A 53 -10.57 32.82 11.52
C PRO A 53 -9.88 31.58 12.10
N ASN A 54 -9.81 30.52 11.31
CA ASN A 54 -9.05 29.31 11.63
C ASN A 54 -7.55 29.56 11.44
N HIS A 55 -6.76 29.07 12.37
CA HIS A 55 -5.29 29.04 12.27
C HIS A 55 -4.89 28.07 11.13
N GLU A 56 -4.32 28.64 10.08
CA GLU A 56 -3.76 27.89 8.94
C GLU A 56 -2.39 27.30 9.31
N THR A 57 -2.26 25.99 9.19
CA THR A 57 -0.95 25.34 9.21
C THR A 57 -0.39 25.34 7.78
N GLN A 58 0.60 26.19 7.51
CA GLN A 58 1.24 26.29 6.20
C GLN A 58 2.41 25.31 6.09
N ILE A 59 2.41 24.47 5.05
CA ILE A 59 3.58 23.66 4.66
C ILE A 59 4.19 24.32 3.42
N GLN A 60 5.46 24.75 3.52
CA GLN A 60 6.22 25.33 2.41
C GLN A 60 6.94 24.23 1.60
N THR A 61 6.72 24.21 0.30
CA THR A 61 7.50 23.40 -0.65
C THR A 61 8.73 24.16 -1.13
N LYS A 62 9.74 23.47 -1.67
CA LYS A 62 11.03 24.04 -2.08
C LYS A 62 10.97 25.06 -3.23
N ASP A 63 9.87 25.11 -3.97
CA ASP A 63 9.64 26.04 -5.08
C ASP A 63 8.78 27.26 -4.68
N GLY A 64 8.46 27.41 -3.40
CA GLY A 64 7.71 28.54 -2.88
C GLY A 64 6.19 28.42 -3.01
N THR A 65 5.67 27.30 -3.53
CA THR A 65 4.23 27.08 -3.65
C THR A 65 3.63 26.72 -2.30
N LYS A 66 2.69 27.53 -1.82
CA LYS A 66 1.93 27.27 -0.59
C LYS A 66 0.78 26.32 -0.91
N ILE A 67 0.76 25.15 -0.33
CA ILE A 67 -0.40 24.26 -0.39
C ILE A 67 -1.30 24.65 0.79
N LEU A 68 -2.43 25.28 0.49
CA LEU A 68 -3.51 25.53 1.43
C LEU A 68 -4.29 24.22 1.58
N ALA A 69 -4.47 23.76 2.81
CA ALA A 69 -5.47 22.75 3.11
C ALA A 69 -6.84 23.43 2.99
N GLU A 70 -7.53 23.19 1.89
CA GLU A 70 -8.90 23.71 1.74
C GLU A 70 -9.82 23.04 2.78
N PRO A 71 -10.69 23.82 3.43
CA PRO A 71 -11.71 23.27 4.31
C PRO A 71 -12.73 22.48 3.46
N ALA A 72 -13.15 21.33 3.98
CA ALA A 72 -14.14 20.48 3.35
C ALA A 72 -15.40 21.28 2.99
N GLU A 73 -15.72 21.34 1.70
CA GLU A 73 -16.95 21.93 1.22
C GLU A 73 -18.15 21.14 1.74
N HIS A 74 -19.18 21.88 2.15
CA HIS A 74 -20.48 21.39 2.57
C HIS A 74 -21.08 20.46 1.52
N LEU A 75 -21.29 19.20 1.88
CA LEU A 75 -22.11 18.28 1.11
C LEU A 75 -23.55 18.34 1.60
N ASP A 76 -24.45 18.53 0.65
CA ASP A 76 -25.90 18.55 0.84
C ASP A 76 -26.40 17.35 1.67
N GLU A 77 -27.04 17.66 2.78
CA GLU A 77 -27.75 16.73 3.64
C GLU A 77 -29.16 16.48 3.10
N ASN A 78 -29.31 15.56 2.14
CA ASN A 78 -30.62 14.90 1.91
C ASN A 78 -30.46 13.61 1.08
N SER A 79 -30.02 12.54 1.71
CA SER A 79 -30.45 11.17 1.34
C SER A 79 -30.21 10.24 2.52
N CYS A 80 -31.28 9.89 3.20
CA CYS A 80 -31.32 8.84 4.22
C CYS A 80 -31.15 7.46 3.57
N SER A 81 -29.90 7.13 3.21
CA SER A 81 -29.40 5.78 3.05
C SER A 81 -27.94 5.83 3.47
N GLU A 82 -27.65 5.39 4.69
CA GLU A 82 -26.30 5.35 5.25
C GLU A 82 -25.40 4.40 4.42
N LYS A 83 -24.86 4.93 3.34
CA LYS A 83 -23.67 4.33 2.72
C LYS A 83 -22.51 4.57 3.68
N PRO A 84 -21.78 3.54 4.10
CA PRO A 84 -20.62 3.70 4.95
C PRO A 84 -19.67 4.71 4.29
N ARG A 85 -19.40 5.82 4.98
CA ARG A 85 -18.48 6.85 4.49
C ARG A 85 -17.10 6.23 4.35
N ASN A 86 -16.50 6.35 3.16
CA ASN A 86 -15.12 5.91 2.94
C ASN A 86 -14.19 6.74 3.88
N PRO A 87 -13.45 6.10 4.81
CA PRO A 87 -12.57 6.84 5.71
C PRO A 87 -11.47 7.53 4.90
N ASP A 88 -11.22 8.81 5.22
CA ASP A 88 -10.18 9.62 4.61
C ASP A 88 -8.80 9.03 4.90
N THR A 89 -7.95 8.99 3.88
CA THR A 89 -6.55 8.62 4.08
C THR A 89 -5.78 9.77 4.72
N ARG A 90 -5.13 9.50 5.86
CA ARG A 90 -4.30 10.46 6.58
C ARG A 90 -2.83 10.12 6.40
N PHE A 91 -2.03 11.15 6.13
CA PHE A 91 -0.59 11.03 5.96
C PHE A 91 0.13 11.61 7.18
N LEU A 92 1.00 10.80 7.79
CA LEU A 92 1.74 11.14 8.99
C LEU A 92 3.24 11.04 8.70
N VAL A 93 4.07 11.80 9.40
CA VAL A 93 5.52 11.72 9.23
C VAL A 93 6.09 10.64 10.15
N ASP A 94 6.88 9.72 9.60
CA ASP A 94 7.60 8.69 10.35
C ASP A 94 8.89 9.29 10.94
N ALA A 95 9.06 9.19 12.25
CA ALA A 95 10.22 9.68 12.99
C ALA A 95 11.45 8.73 12.94
N SER A 96 11.47 7.73 12.06
CA SER A 96 12.59 6.77 11.95
C SER A 96 13.93 7.47 11.71
N ARG A 97 14.95 7.10 12.48
CA ARG A 97 16.30 7.68 12.39
C ARG A 97 17.17 7.03 11.33
N THR A 98 16.83 5.81 10.90
CA THR A 98 17.54 5.04 9.88
C THR A 98 16.59 4.69 8.75
N VAL A 99 17.13 4.55 7.54
CA VAL A 99 16.36 4.22 6.33
C VAL A 99 16.58 2.78 5.90
N ILE A 100 17.85 2.32 5.95
CA ILE A 100 18.19 0.95 5.62
C ILE A 100 17.85 0.05 6.80
N THR A 101 16.92 -0.87 6.57
CA THR A 101 16.57 -1.94 7.53
C THR A 101 17.33 -3.20 7.14
N ARG A 102 17.95 -3.86 8.13
CA ARG A 102 18.62 -5.14 7.93
C ARG A 102 17.70 -6.30 8.24
N ASN A 103 17.87 -7.37 7.50
CA ASN A 103 17.15 -8.61 7.67
C ASN A 103 18.13 -9.79 7.75
N THR A 104 17.87 -10.71 8.66
CA THR A 104 18.66 -11.93 8.86
C THR A 104 17.83 -13.19 8.67
N SER A 105 16.58 -13.06 8.20
CA SER A 105 15.72 -14.22 7.93
C SER A 105 16.27 -15.01 6.75
N PRO A 106 16.42 -16.34 6.88
CA PRO A 106 16.84 -17.20 5.77
C PRO A 106 15.77 -17.34 4.66
N ASP A 107 14.52 -16.94 4.95
CA ASP A 107 13.37 -17.13 4.06
C ASP A 107 13.30 -16.10 2.92
N VAL A 108 14.12 -15.06 2.94
CA VAL A 108 14.12 -14.00 1.94
C VAL A 108 15.52 -13.77 1.35
N PRO A 109 15.63 -13.51 0.03
CA PRO A 109 16.91 -13.44 -0.67
C PRO A 109 17.61 -12.07 -0.54
N PHE A 110 17.26 -11.25 0.46
CA PHE A 110 17.87 -9.94 0.69
C PHE A 110 18.21 -9.73 2.17
N ASP A 111 19.34 -9.09 2.44
CA ASP A 111 19.79 -8.77 3.80
C ASP A 111 19.44 -7.35 4.23
N ARG A 112 18.98 -6.51 3.30
CA ARG A 112 18.65 -5.12 3.55
C ARG A 112 17.52 -4.62 2.67
N SER A 113 16.73 -3.70 3.23
CA SER A 113 15.60 -3.09 2.52
C SER A 113 15.40 -1.64 2.90
N ILE A 114 14.71 -0.91 2.02
CA ILE A 114 14.18 0.42 2.29
C ILE A 114 12.68 0.40 2.02
N ASN A 115 11.91 0.91 2.98
CA ASN A 115 10.48 1.14 2.83
C ASN A 115 10.20 2.63 3.05
N PRO A 116 9.87 3.39 1.99
CA PRO A 116 9.63 4.83 2.05
C PRO A 116 8.41 5.19 2.91
N TYR A 117 7.55 4.21 3.12
CA TYR A 117 6.27 4.36 3.80
C TYR A 117 6.06 3.27 4.85
N ARG A 118 5.07 3.46 5.75
CA ARG A 118 4.42 2.39 6.53
C ARG A 118 2.92 2.48 6.29
N GLY A 119 2.25 1.34 6.13
CA GLY A 119 0.91 1.25 5.58
C GLY A 119 0.93 1.37 4.07
N CYS A 120 -0.14 0.93 3.42
CA CYS A 120 -0.19 0.90 1.96
C CYS A 120 -1.62 1.15 1.46
N GLU A 121 -1.76 2.20 0.68
CA GLU A 121 -3.05 2.57 0.09
C GLU A 121 -3.57 1.56 -0.94
N HIS A 122 -2.74 0.63 -1.46
CA HIS A 122 -3.21 -0.41 -2.38
C HIS A 122 -4.31 -1.28 -1.78
N GLY A 123 -4.30 -1.44 -0.45
CA GLY A 123 -5.37 -2.10 0.26
C GLY A 123 -5.47 -3.60 0.02
N CYS A 124 -4.40 -4.26 -0.43
CA CYS A 124 -4.44 -5.71 -0.65
C CYS A 124 -4.88 -6.43 0.62
N ILE A 125 -5.98 -7.20 0.54
CA ILE A 125 -6.57 -7.83 1.72
C ILE A 125 -5.63 -8.87 2.35
N TYR A 126 -4.89 -9.59 1.55
CA TYR A 126 -3.96 -10.65 1.96
C TYR A 126 -2.57 -10.13 2.37
N CYS A 127 -2.35 -8.82 2.44
CA CYS A 127 -1.01 -8.24 2.62
C CYS A 127 -0.40 -8.65 3.96
N PHE A 128 0.70 -9.42 3.91
CA PHE A 128 1.42 -9.90 5.10
C PHE A 128 2.01 -8.77 5.96
N ALA A 129 2.10 -7.55 5.43
CA ALA A 129 2.63 -6.40 6.16
C ALA A 129 1.59 -5.71 7.06
N ARG A 130 0.30 -6.03 6.94
CA ARG A 130 -0.79 -5.45 7.75
C ARG A 130 -0.52 -5.50 9.26
N PRO A 131 -0.06 -6.64 9.85
CA PRO A 131 0.24 -6.72 11.27
C PRO A 131 1.32 -5.75 11.76
N THR A 132 2.11 -5.16 10.86
CA THR A 132 3.10 -4.14 11.25
C THR A 132 2.47 -2.87 11.81
N HIS A 133 1.20 -2.59 11.48
CA HIS A 133 0.45 -1.46 12.05
C HIS A 133 0.16 -1.64 13.54
N ALA A 134 0.04 -2.87 14.01
CA ALA A 134 -0.12 -3.14 15.44
C ALA A 134 1.04 -2.57 16.28
N TRP A 135 2.27 -2.56 15.77
CA TRP A 135 3.42 -1.94 16.44
C TRP A 135 3.30 -0.41 16.61
N LEU A 136 2.39 0.21 15.86
CA LEU A 136 2.08 1.64 15.95
C LEU A 136 0.84 1.90 16.82
N GLY A 137 0.27 0.86 17.44
CA GLY A 137 -0.99 0.95 18.18
C GLY A 137 -2.19 1.20 17.27
N LEU A 138 -2.15 0.67 16.04
CA LEU A 138 -3.17 0.84 15.01
C LEU A 138 -3.69 -0.53 14.55
N SER A 139 -4.90 -0.53 13.97
CA SER A 139 -5.48 -1.74 13.42
C SER A 139 -4.76 -2.23 12.15
N PRO A 140 -4.58 -3.55 11.98
CA PRO A 140 -4.13 -4.15 10.72
C PRO A 140 -5.19 -4.12 9.61
N GLY A 141 -6.42 -3.78 9.93
CA GLY A 141 -7.54 -3.65 9.00
C GLY A 141 -7.49 -2.36 8.20
N MET A 142 -8.51 -1.52 8.37
CA MET A 142 -8.67 -0.28 7.64
C MET A 142 -7.57 0.75 7.92
N ASP A 143 -7.01 0.79 9.14
CA ASP A 143 -5.96 1.75 9.46
C ASP A 143 -4.69 1.52 8.63
N PHE A 144 -4.38 0.26 8.26
CA PHE A 144 -3.25 -0.04 7.37
C PHE A 144 -3.38 0.63 6.01
N GLU A 145 -4.59 0.86 5.53
CA GLU A 145 -4.89 1.46 4.22
C GLU A 145 -5.10 2.98 4.29
N THR A 146 -5.39 3.51 5.48
CA THR A 146 -5.84 4.90 5.66
C THR A 146 -4.94 5.75 6.54
N ARG A 147 -4.04 5.13 7.32
CA ARG A 147 -3.07 5.82 8.17
C ARG A 147 -1.66 5.52 7.68
N ILE A 148 -1.22 6.31 6.71
CA ILE A 148 0.05 6.10 6.01
C ILE A 148 1.13 6.98 6.64
N PHE A 149 2.24 6.36 7.04
CA PHE A 149 3.41 7.08 7.54
C PHE A 149 4.41 7.22 6.41
N THR A 150 4.85 8.46 6.19
CA THR A 150 5.77 8.84 5.11
C THR A 150 7.14 9.19 5.69
N LYS A 151 8.22 8.92 4.96
CA LYS A 151 9.60 9.22 5.37
C LYS A 151 10.23 10.26 4.44
N PRO A 152 9.83 11.54 4.52
CA PRO A 152 10.30 12.57 3.59
C PRO A 152 11.81 12.79 3.64
N ASP A 153 12.46 12.54 4.77
CA ASP A 153 13.90 12.64 4.94
C ASP A 153 14.69 11.40 4.49
N ALA A 154 14.01 10.35 3.99
CA ALA A 154 14.66 9.10 3.61
C ALA A 154 15.81 9.28 2.62
N PRO A 155 15.71 10.10 1.56
CA PRO A 155 16.81 10.30 0.62
C PRO A 155 18.04 10.91 1.27
N LYS A 156 17.86 11.93 2.13
CA LYS A 156 18.99 12.57 2.85
C LYS A 156 19.67 11.62 3.82
N ARG A 157 18.86 10.82 4.55
CA ARG A 157 19.38 9.82 5.48
C ARG A 157 20.12 8.71 4.73
N LEU A 158 19.63 8.31 3.56
CA LEU A 158 20.27 7.31 2.71
C LEU A 158 21.69 7.76 2.29
N VAL A 159 21.85 9.00 1.82
CA VAL A 159 23.17 9.56 1.50
C VAL A 159 24.12 9.43 2.69
N HIS A 160 23.65 9.78 3.89
CA HIS A 160 24.45 9.69 5.10
C HIS A 160 24.83 8.25 5.46
N GLU A 161 23.88 7.30 5.31
CA GLU A 161 24.11 5.88 5.61
C GLU A 161 25.07 5.22 4.62
N LEU A 162 24.95 5.53 3.32
CA LEU A 162 25.86 5.05 2.28
C LEU A 162 27.27 5.61 2.41
N GLY A 163 27.42 6.85 2.89
CA GLY A 163 28.72 7.51 3.10
C GLY A 163 29.51 7.02 4.31
N ARG A 164 28.96 6.13 5.14
CA ARG A 164 29.69 5.59 6.31
C ARG A 164 30.84 4.65 5.87
N LYS A 165 32.01 4.84 6.45
CA LYS A 165 33.19 3.96 6.19
C LYS A 165 32.92 2.47 6.43
N SER A 166 32.00 2.14 7.33
CA SER A 166 31.61 0.76 7.66
C SER A 166 30.54 0.21 6.72
N TYR A 167 30.01 1.02 5.81
CA TYR A 167 28.99 0.55 4.88
C TYR A 167 29.57 -0.42 3.86
N LYS A 168 28.95 -1.60 3.75
CA LYS A 168 29.30 -2.60 2.73
C LYS A 168 28.17 -2.60 1.71
N CYS A 169 28.50 -2.32 0.45
CA CYS A 169 27.55 -2.32 -0.64
C CYS A 169 26.98 -3.75 -0.87
N GLY A 170 25.70 -3.81 -1.18
CA GLY A 170 24.96 -5.01 -1.54
C GLY A 170 23.54 -4.63 -1.90
N PRO A 171 22.80 -5.42 -2.69
CA PRO A 171 21.49 -5.05 -3.20
C PRO A 171 20.52 -4.61 -2.09
N ILE A 172 19.86 -3.49 -2.31
CA ILE A 172 18.78 -3.00 -1.43
C ILE A 172 17.44 -3.38 -2.05
N ALA A 173 16.56 -4.00 -1.26
CA ALA A 173 15.20 -4.32 -1.69
C ALA A 173 14.24 -3.17 -1.37
N LEU A 174 13.48 -2.70 -2.37
CA LEU A 174 12.36 -1.78 -2.22
C LEU A 174 11.03 -2.54 -2.38
N GLY A 175 10.02 -2.19 -1.61
CA GLY A 175 8.70 -2.80 -1.70
C GLY A 175 8.53 -4.08 -0.88
N THR A 176 9.31 -4.24 0.17
CA THR A 176 9.27 -5.43 1.03
C THR A 176 8.14 -5.44 2.05
N ASN A 177 7.75 -4.28 2.58
CA ASN A 177 6.64 -4.15 3.52
C ASN A 177 5.51 -3.27 3.00
N THR A 178 5.84 -2.29 2.18
CA THR A 178 4.86 -1.38 1.59
C THR A 178 5.22 -1.14 0.14
N ASP A 179 4.23 -0.90 -0.69
CA ASP A 179 4.51 -0.62 -2.10
C ASP A 179 5.18 0.75 -2.24
N PRO A 180 6.37 0.81 -2.87
CA PRO A 180 7.09 2.07 -3.06
C PRO A 180 6.40 3.01 -4.05
N TYR A 181 5.48 2.51 -4.87
CA TYR A 181 4.71 3.27 -5.85
C TYR A 181 3.22 3.33 -5.52
N GLN A 182 2.86 3.25 -4.24
CA GLN A 182 1.48 3.46 -3.80
C GLN A 182 0.98 4.87 -4.17
N PRO A 183 -0.34 5.15 -4.19
CA PRO A 183 -0.90 6.40 -4.74
C PRO A 183 -0.24 7.69 -4.29
N ILE A 184 0.11 7.83 -2.99
CA ILE A 184 0.73 9.07 -2.47
C ILE A 184 2.11 9.34 -3.06
N GLU A 185 2.82 8.32 -3.55
CA GLU A 185 4.13 8.48 -4.19
C GLU A 185 4.08 9.42 -5.41
N GLN A 186 2.90 9.54 -6.05
CA GLN A 186 2.71 10.50 -7.15
C GLN A 186 2.93 11.95 -6.72
N LYS A 187 2.68 12.27 -5.45
CA LYS A 187 2.81 13.62 -4.90
C LYS A 187 4.14 13.83 -4.16
N LEU A 188 4.60 12.82 -3.43
CA LEU A 188 5.74 12.97 -2.53
C LEU A 188 7.07 12.61 -3.19
N GLU A 189 7.08 11.77 -4.21
CA GLU A 189 8.25 11.35 -5.00
C GLU A 189 9.44 10.85 -4.14
N ILE A 190 9.15 10.27 -2.96
CA ILE A 190 10.19 9.80 -2.04
C ILE A 190 10.96 8.63 -2.66
N THR A 191 10.26 7.72 -3.34
CA THR A 191 10.89 6.59 -4.04
C THR A 191 11.79 7.08 -5.16
N ARG A 192 11.33 8.04 -5.96
CA ARG A 192 12.16 8.65 -7.01
C ARG A 192 13.43 9.24 -6.44
N GLN A 193 13.33 10.04 -5.39
CA GLN A 193 14.50 10.64 -4.74
C GLN A 193 15.46 9.59 -4.14
N ILE A 194 14.94 8.48 -3.62
CA ILE A 194 15.77 7.34 -3.17
C ILE A 194 16.50 6.72 -4.36
N LEU A 195 15.84 6.51 -5.50
CA LEU A 195 16.45 5.99 -6.70
C LEU A 195 17.53 6.91 -7.26
N GLU A 196 17.33 8.22 -7.25
CA GLU A 196 18.35 9.23 -7.62
C GLU A 196 19.61 9.10 -6.76
N VAL A 197 19.44 8.89 -5.45
CA VAL A 197 20.58 8.65 -4.55
C VAL A 197 21.30 7.35 -4.87
N LEU A 198 20.55 6.26 -5.12
CA LEU A 198 21.14 4.96 -5.45
C LEU A 198 21.86 5.01 -6.82
N ASP A 199 21.28 5.66 -7.80
CA ASP A 199 21.87 5.89 -9.12
C ASP A 199 23.20 6.65 -9.01
N ALA A 200 23.22 7.77 -8.27
CA ALA A 200 24.41 8.58 -8.05
C ALA A 200 25.54 7.83 -7.30
N HIS A 201 25.20 6.85 -6.47
CA HIS A 201 26.15 6.03 -5.73
C HIS A 201 26.52 4.71 -6.43
N ASN A 202 26.07 4.46 -7.66
CA ASN A 202 26.22 3.17 -8.36
C ASN A 202 25.79 1.99 -7.50
N HIS A 203 24.67 2.15 -6.79
CA HIS A 203 24.22 1.18 -5.79
C HIS A 203 23.16 0.24 -6.36
N PRO A 204 23.32 -1.10 -6.24
CA PRO A 204 22.32 -2.05 -6.76
C PRO A 204 21.02 -2.01 -5.96
N VAL A 205 19.90 -2.15 -6.67
CA VAL A 205 18.55 -2.13 -6.12
C VAL A 205 17.66 -3.19 -6.78
N THR A 206 16.80 -3.81 -5.96
CA THR A 206 15.70 -4.64 -6.44
C THR A 206 14.38 -4.01 -6.05
N ILE A 207 13.43 -3.95 -6.95
CA ILE A 207 12.14 -3.31 -6.73
C ILE A 207 11.02 -4.33 -6.91
N VAL A 208 10.09 -4.38 -5.96
CA VAL A 208 8.85 -5.15 -6.09
C VAL A 208 7.67 -4.20 -5.94
N THR A 209 6.74 -4.23 -6.91
CA THR A 209 5.57 -3.37 -6.87
C THR A 209 4.35 -4.01 -7.55
N LYS A 210 3.15 -3.53 -7.20
CA LYS A 210 1.88 -3.77 -7.90
C LYS A 210 1.42 -2.55 -8.70
N SER A 211 2.29 -1.55 -8.82
CA SER A 211 1.96 -0.28 -9.47
C SER A 211 2.63 -0.13 -10.82
N SER A 212 1.85 0.24 -11.83
CA SER A 212 2.39 0.67 -13.13
C SER A 212 3.08 2.04 -13.07
N ARG A 213 3.00 2.75 -11.92
CA ARG A 213 3.68 4.07 -11.74
C ARG A 213 5.20 3.99 -11.74
N ILE A 214 5.78 2.79 -11.63
CA ILE A 214 7.22 2.58 -11.77
C ILE A 214 7.76 3.15 -13.09
N ILE A 215 6.93 3.22 -14.14
CA ILE A 215 7.29 3.79 -15.45
C ILE A 215 7.61 5.29 -15.38
N ARG A 216 7.06 6.02 -14.37
CA ARG A 216 7.46 7.42 -14.14
C ARG A 216 8.98 7.58 -14.00
N ASP A 217 9.64 6.60 -13.40
CA ASP A 217 11.07 6.65 -13.07
C ASP A 217 11.95 5.88 -14.07
N LEU A 218 11.41 5.59 -15.27
CA LEU A 218 12.10 4.84 -16.32
C LEU A 218 13.42 5.48 -16.76
N ASP A 219 13.51 6.80 -16.69
CA ASP A 219 14.72 7.58 -16.98
C ASP A 219 15.89 7.23 -16.02
N ILE A 220 15.61 6.97 -14.74
CA ILE A 220 16.60 6.54 -13.76
C ILE A 220 16.88 5.04 -13.93
N LEU A 221 15.82 4.25 -14.05
CA LEU A 221 15.93 2.79 -14.11
C LEU A 221 16.70 2.32 -15.34
N SER A 222 16.52 2.96 -16.50
CA SER A 222 17.28 2.64 -17.72
C SER A 222 18.78 2.92 -17.56
N ARG A 223 19.15 4.09 -17.01
CA ARG A 223 20.56 4.40 -16.70
C ARG A 223 21.19 3.40 -15.71
N MET A 224 20.42 2.98 -14.71
CA MET A 224 20.88 1.94 -13.76
C MET A 224 20.99 0.58 -14.44
N ALA A 225 20.10 0.25 -15.36
CA ALA A 225 20.10 -1.01 -16.13
C ALA A 225 21.35 -1.15 -17.00
N GLU A 226 21.83 -0.06 -17.66
CA GLU A 226 23.08 -0.04 -18.42
C GLU A 226 24.30 -0.49 -17.59
N ARG A 227 24.24 -0.33 -16.26
CA ARG A 227 25.28 -0.74 -15.31
C ARG A 227 24.93 -2.01 -14.53
N ASN A 228 23.85 -2.72 -14.91
CA ASN A 228 23.34 -3.91 -14.21
C ASN A 228 23.05 -3.64 -12.71
N LEU A 229 22.54 -2.46 -12.37
CA LEU A 229 22.29 -2.04 -11.00
C LEU A 229 20.81 -2.12 -10.58
N VAL A 230 19.92 -2.52 -11.48
CA VAL A 230 18.48 -2.58 -11.18
C VAL A 230 17.84 -3.87 -11.64
N PHE A 231 16.98 -4.41 -10.80
CA PHE A 231 16.02 -5.46 -11.12
C PHE A 231 14.64 -5.00 -10.65
N ALA A 232 13.64 -5.10 -11.53
CA ALA A 232 12.27 -4.71 -11.22
C ALA A 232 11.31 -5.89 -11.41
N ALA A 233 10.58 -6.25 -10.36
CA ALA A 233 9.54 -7.26 -10.42
C ALA A 233 8.17 -6.63 -10.20
N LEU A 234 7.19 -6.97 -11.05
CA LEU A 234 5.80 -6.63 -10.80
C LEU A 234 5.01 -7.87 -10.40
N SER A 235 4.21 -7.71 -9.33
CA SER A 235 3.31 -8.78 -8.92
C SER A 235 2.06 -8.76 -9.79
N VAL A 236 1.77 -9.89 -10.47
CA VAL A 236 0.52 -10.14 -11.19
C VAL A 236 -0.16 -11.30 -10.49
N THR A 237 -1.15 -10.99 -9.66
CA THR A 237 -1.80 -11.96 -8.78
C THR A 237 -2.87 -12.74 -9.52
N THR A 238 -3.57 -12.10 -10.43
CA THR A 238 -4.64 -12.68 -11.26
C THR A 238 -4.76 -11.87 -12.54
N LEU A 239 -5.33 -12.46 -13.58
CA LEU A 239 -5.73 -11.76 -14.82
C LEU A 239 -7.20 -11.32 -14.77
N ASP A 240 -7.98 -11.89 -13.85
CA ASP A 240 -9.36 -11.50 -13.61
C ASP A 240 -9.42 -10.10 -12.98
N ARG A 241 -10.04 -9.16 -13.70
CA ARG A 241 -10.15 -7.76 -13.28
C ARG A 241 -11.08 -7.57 -12.10
N ASP A 242 -12.11 -8.39 -11.98
CA ASP A 242 -13.09 -8.27 -10.89
C ASP A 242 -12.50 -8.84 -9.60
N LEU A 243 -11.81 -9.97 -9.67
CA LEU A 243 -11.05 -10.51 -8.55
C LEU A 243 -9.94 -9.53 -8.12
N ALA A 244 -9.16 -8.98 -9.06
CA ALA A 244 -8.13 -8.00 -8.75
C ALA A 244 -8.72 -6.76 -8.06
N ARG A 245 -9.89 -6.28 -8.50
CA ARG A 245 -10.53 -5.09 -7.93
C ARG A 245 -10.99 -5.29 -6.49
N THR A 246 -11.37 -6.49 -6.10
CA THR A 246 -11.79 -6.80 -4.72
C THR A 246 -10.61 -7.14 -3.82
N MET A 247 -9.61 -7.86 -4.33
CA MET A 247 -8.41 -8.23 -3.55
C MET A 247 -7.38 -7.10 -3.40
N GLU A 248 -7.25 -6.22 -4.41
CA GLU A 248 -6.21 -5.20 -4.55
C GLU A 248 -6.79 -3.87 -5.06
N PRO A 249 -7.76 -3.28 -4.36
CA PRO A 249 -8.71 -2.30 -4.90
C PRO A 249 -8.07 -1.01 -5.44
N ARG A 250 -6.86 -0.66 -4.99
CA ARG A 250 -6.16 0.57 -5.41
C ARG A 250 -4.80 0.31 -6.08
N ALA A 251 -4.46 -0.96 -6.33
CA ALA A 251 -3.31 -1.33 -7.15
C ALA A 251 -3.63 -1.15 -8.65
N ALA A 252 -2.60 -1.17 -9.49
CA ALA A 252 -2.80 -1.14 -10.93
C ALA A 252 -3.52 -2.41 -11.42
N THR A 253 -4.35 -2.30 -12.46
CA THR A 253 -5.00 -3.47 -13.05
C THR A 253 -3.97 -4.46 -13.62
N PRO A 254 -4.30 -5.77 -13.71
CA PRO A 254 -3.36 -6.77 -14.23
C PRO A 254 -2.77 -6.41 -15.59
N GLY A 255 -3.59 -5.95 -16.54
CA GLY A 255 -3.12 -5.52 -17.86
C GLY A 255 -2.11 -4.36 -17.79
N ARG A 256 -2.37 -3.36 -16.93
CA ARG A 256 -1.43 -2.22 -16.74
C ARG A 256 -0.09 -2.65 -16.12
N ARG A 257 -0.08 -3.72 -15.31
CA ARG A 257 1.17 -4.27 -14.76
C ARG A 257 1.98 -5.00 -15.83
N LEU A 258 1.31 -5.74 -16.73
CA LEU A 258 1.95 -6.41 -17.87
C LEU A 258 2.49 -5.39 -18.88
N GLU A 259 1.73 -4.33 -19.19
CA GLU A 259 2.20 -3.23 -20.02
C GLU A 259 3.45 -2.57 -19.40
N ALA A 260 3.45 -2.29 -18.10
CA ALA A 260 4.61 -1.73 -17.42
C ALA A 260 5.84 -2.66 -17.46
N LEU A 261 5.63 -3.98 -17.35
CA LEU A 261 6.71 -4.96 -17.53
C LEU A 261 7.30 -4.89 -18.95
N ALA A 262 6.46 -4.76 -19.97
CA ALA A 262 6.91 -4.64 -21.36
C ALA A 262 7.72 -3.34 -21.59
N GLU A 263 7.26 -2.22 -21.03
CA GLU A 263 7.97 -0.93 -21.13
C GLU A 263 9.34 -0.98 -20.42
N LEU A 264 9.40 -1.58 -19.21
CA LEU A 264 10.66 -1.77 -18.48
C LEU A 264 11.63 -2.66 -19.26
N ALA A 265 11.13 -3.80 -19.79
CA ALA A 265 11.95 -4.74 -20.57
C ALA A 265 12.49 -4.09 -21.86
N ALA A 266 11.65 -3.32 -22.56
CA ALA A 266 12.04 -2.57 -23.76
C ALA A 266 13.11 -1.51 -23.47
N ALA A 267 13.10 -0.93 -22.26
CA ALA A 267 14.12 0.03 -21.80
C ALA A 267 15.39 -0.65 -21.25
N GLY A 268 15.53 -1.97 -21.39
CA GLY A 268 16.72 -2.72 -20.96
C GLY A 268 16.76 -3.04 -19.46
N VAL A 269 15.72 -2.73 -18.70
CA VAL A 269 15.65 -3.08 -17.30
C VAL A 269 15.47 -4.59 -17.15
N SER A 270 16.25 -5.22 -16.27
CA SER A 270 16.05 -6.62 -15.92
C SER A 270 14.74 -6.78 -15.16
N THR A 271 13.79 -7.57 -15.72
CA THR A 271 12.43 -7.67 -15.21
C THR A 271 12.07 -9.08 -14.73
N GLY A 272 11.17 -9.13 -13.75
CA GLY A 272 10.57 -10.35 -13.23
C GLY A 272 9.05 -10.21 -13.02
N VAL A 273 8.34 -11.31 -13.17
CA VAL A 273 6.93 -11.41 -12.75
C VAL A 273 6.84 -12.20 -11.45
N MET A 274 6.03 -11.71 -10.51
CA MET A 274 5.70 -12.43 -9.28
C MET A 274 4.25 -12.85 -9.29
N VAL A 275 3.97 -14.15 -9.39
CA VAL A 275 2.62 -14.70 -9.17
C VAL A 275 2.45 -14.86 -7.65
N ALA A 276 2.13 -13.74 -6.98
CA ALA A 276 2.15 -13.67 -5.52
C ALA A 276 1.08 -12.71 -4.94
N PRO A 277 0.22 -13.24 -4.04
CA PRO A 277 0.15 -14.63 -3.60
C PRO A 277 -0.55 -15.54 -4.62
N MET A 278 -0.15 -16.80 -4.63
CA MET A 278 -0.93 -17.87 -5.23
C MET A 278 -1.89 -18.40 -4.16
N ILE A 279 -3.15 -18.42 -4.49
CA ILE A 279 -4.24 -18.76 -3.58
C ILE A 279 -4.98 -19.98 -4.16
N PRO A 280 -4.90 -21.16 -3.51
CA PRO A 280 -5.56 -22.36 -4.00
C PRO A 280 -7.06 -22.15 -4.25
N ALA A 281 -7.58 -22.73 -5.32
CA ALA A 281 -8.96 -22.62 -5.76
C ALA A 281 -9.47 -21.20 -6.09
N LEU A 282 -8.61 -20.18 -6.06
CA LEU A 282 -8.99 -18.81 -6.36
C LEU A 282 -8.28 -18.26 -7.63
N ASN A 283 -6.94 -18.31 -7.66
CA ASN A 283 -6.14 -17.81 -8.79
C ASN A 283 -5.02 -18.77 -9.23
N ASP A 284 -4.91 -19.94 -8.62
CA ASP A 284 -3.87 -20.92 -8.93
C ASP A 284 -3.95 -21.48 -10.35
N SER A 285 -5.16 -21.56 -10.91
CA SER A 285 -5.39 -21.99 -12.30
C SER A 285 -4.93 -20.98 -13.35
N GLU A 286 -4.60 -19.74 -12.96
CA GLU A 286 -4.18 -18.69 -13.89
C GLU A 286 -2.65 -18.61 -14.05
N MET A 287 -1.87 -19.41 -13.31
CA MET A 287 -0.42 -19.27 -13.25
C MET A 287 0.24 -19.35 -14.63
N GLU A 288 -0.09 -20.37 -15.42
CA GLU A 288 0.48 -20.57 -16.75
C GLU A 288 0.13 -19.38 -17.66
N ALA A 289 -1.10 -18.93 -17.67
CA ALA A 289 -1.53 -17.80 -18.48
C ALA A 289 -0.85 -16.47 -18.08
N ILE A 290 -0.58 -16.29 -16.78
CA ILE A 290 0.21 -15.13 -16.30
C ILE A 290 1.64 -15.21 -16.80
N LEU A 291 2.27 -16.39 -16.72
CA LEU A 291 3.65 -16.61 -17.17
C LEU A 291 3.79 -16.42 -18.69
N GLU A 292 2.83 -16.91 -19.49
CA GLU A 292 2.79 -16.69 -20.93
C GLU A 292 2.77 -15.20 -21.27
N LYS A 293 1.81 -14.46 -20.69
CA LYS A 293 1.70 -13.01 -20.91
C LYS A 293 2.91 -12.22 -20.43
N ALA A 294 3.54 -12.66 -19.35
CA ALA A 294 4.77 -12.04 -18.88
C ALA A 294 5.94 -12.32 -19.85
N ALA A 295 6.04 -13.52 -20.40
CA ALA A 295 7.04 -13.87 -21.39
C ALA A 295 6.84 -13.05 -22.69
N GLU A 296 5.61 -12.89 -23.17
CA GLU A 296 5.25 -12.00 -24.28
C GLU A 296 5.67 -10.54 -24.02
N ALA A 297 5.57 -10.08 -22.78
CA ALA A 297 6.03 -8.77 -22.32
C ALA A 297 7.57 -8.66 -22.19
N GLY A 298 8.34 -9.70 -22.56
CA GLY A 298 9.80 -9.70 -22.51
C GLY A 298 10.41 -10.01 -21.14
N VAL A 299 9.61 -10.46 -20.18
CA VAL A 299 10.08 -10.85 -18.84
C VAL A 299 10.88 -12.15 -18.91
N LYS A 300 12.03 -12.20 -18.22
CA LYS A 300 12.95 -13.35 -18.26
C LYS A 300 12.98 -14.17 -16.96
N SER A 301 12.37 -13.69 -15.91
CA SER A 301 12.33 -14.39 -14.62
C SER A 301 10.95 -14.36 -14.01
N ALA A 302 10.60 -15.43 -13.33
CA ALA A 302 9.34 -15.58 -12.65
C ALA A 302 9.53 -16.17 -11.25
N SER A 303 8.67 -15.77 -10.34
CA SER A 303 8.59 -16.36 -9.01
C SER A 303 7.14 -16.44 -8.55
N TYR A 304 6.87 -17.34 -7.61
CA TYR A 304 5.58 -17.42 -6.97
C TYR A 304 5.73 -17.55 -5.47
N ILE A 305 4.70 -17.16 -4.74
CA ILE A 305 4.62 -17.30 -3.28
C ILE A 305 3.20 -17.75 -2.95
N PHE A 306 3.08 -18.86 -2.24
CA PHE A 306 1.78 -19.27 -1.71
C PHE A 306 1.27 -18.27 -0.67
N LEU A 307 -0.05 -18.14 -0.61
CA LEU A 307 -0.72 -17.31 0.39
C LEU A 307 -0.24 -17.65 1.80
N ARG A 308 0.11 -16.62 2.54
CA ARG A 308 0.44 -16.70 3.98
C ARG A 308 -0.43 -15.69 4.71
N LEU A 309 -1.14 -16.14 5.71
CA LEU A 309 -2.08 -15.35 6.51
C LEU A 309 -1.61 -15.29 7.98
N PRO A 310 -0.49 -14.62 8.27
CA PRO A 310 -0.03 -14.53 9.64
C PRO A 310 -0.94 -13.62 10.49
N MET A 311 -1.16 -14.04 11.73
CA MET A 311 -1.82 -13.24 12.76
C MET A 311 -3.22 -12.77 12.32
N GLU A 312 -3.51 -11.49 12.45
CA GLU A 312 -4.83 -10.89 12.19
C GLU A 312 -5.25 -10.94 10.70
N ILE A 313 -4.33 -11.24 9.79
CA ILE A 313 -4.66 -11.31 8.37
C ILE A 313 -5.60 -12.48 8.08
N LYS A 314 -5.50 -13.57 8.83
CA LYS A 314 -6.36 -14.74 8.66
C LYS A 314 -7.83 -14.33 8.80
N GLU A 315 -8.17 -13.67 9.88
CA GLU A 315 -9.56 -13.25 10.15
C GLU A 315 -10.05 -12.24 9.11
N LEU A 316 -9.20 -11.25 8.75
CA LEU A 316 -9.53 -10.26 7.71
C LEU A 316 -9.76 -10.90 6.34
N PHE A 317 -8.98 -11.92 6.00
CA PHE A 317 -9.11 -12.63 4.73
C PHE A 317 -10.34 -13.55 4.72
N GLU A 318 -10.64 -14.22 5.83
CA GLU A 318 -11.86 -15.03 5.98
C GLU A 318 -13.12 -14.14 5.86
N GLU A 319 -13.14 -12.96 6.47
CA GLU A 319 -14.21 -11.98 6.33
C GLU A 319 -14.38 -11.52 4.87
N TRP A 320 -13.26 -11.32 4.17
CA TRP A 320 -13.27 -10.98 2.76
C TRP A 320 -13.82 -12.13 1.89
N LEU A 321 -13.43 -13.39 2.18
CA LEU A 321 -13.96 -14.56 1.49
C LEU A 321 -15.48 -14.68 1.65
N ASP A 322 -15.99 -14.54 2.88
CA ASP A 322 -17.43 -14.58 3.18
C ASP A 322 -18.21 -13.54 2.37
N THR A 323 -17.60 -12.39 2.13
CA THR A 323 -18.26 -11.26 1.46
C THR A 323 -18.20 -11.34 -0.06
N HIS A 324 -17.08 -11.79 -0.62
CA HIS A 324 -16.81 -11.66 -2.05
C HIS A 324 -16.85 -13.01 -2.80
N VAL A 325 -16.49 -14.11 -2.15
CA VAL A 325 -16.37 -15.44 -2.79
C VAL A 325 -16.75 -16.57 -1.80
N PRO A 326 -17.95 -16.53 -1.20
CA PRO A 326 -18.34 -17.45 -0.13
C PRO A 326 -18.24 -18.91 -0.55
N ASP A 327 -18.48 -19.22 -1.82
CA ASP A 327 -18.41 -20.58 -2.37
C ASP A 327 -17.01 -21.17 -2.40
N ARG A 328 -15.96 -20.32 -2.24
CA ARG A 328 -14.56 -20.74 -2.26
C ARG A 328 -13.93 -20.88 -0.87
N LYS A 329 -14.64 -20.50 0.17
CA LYS A 329 -14.08 -20.46 1.55
C LYS A 329 -13.66 -21.83 2.07
N ASN A 330 -14.30 -22.91 1.63
CA ASN A 330 -14.06 -24.26 2.12
C ASN A 330 -13.04 -25.05 1.29
N HIS A 331 -12.41 -24.43 0.34
CA HIS A 331 -11.34 -24.99 -0.49
C HIS A 331 -9.97 -24.54 -0.01
#